data_e0c207f80504c219bde806abb23de863
#
_entry.id   e0c207f80504c219bde806abb23de863
#
_cell.length_a   1.000
_cell.length_b   1.000
_cell.length_c   1.000
_cell.angle_alpha   90.00
_cell.angle_beta   90.00
_cell.angle_gamma   90.00
#
_symmetry.space_group_name_H-M   'P 1'
#
loop_
_entity.id
_entity.type
_entity.pdbx_description
1 polymer ?
#
loop_
_entity_poly.entity_id
_entity_poly.type
_entity_poly.pdbx_seq_one_letter_code
_entity_poly.pdbx_strand_id
1 'polypeptide(L)'
;NGRYWLADPEGNAFLSTGLDCINPGEGTRLSPVLPFVGEKEREDYRKALAADESAGAGNGQSRNSHGRGGRRAYDFHNYGVENLKAAFGENWKECWMKIIRYDLCSWGINTIGNWSDREFIRFARLPYVIPLDSFSEEGFPHTETAIFRDFPDVFAPEYGESAKRYAEGLAPFASDPLLIGYFMRNEPEWAFVYGLNIAEEMLANPAQTACRRVFAERMREKYGRIGRLNEAWHTSFAGFEGLRQP
;
A
#
# COMPACT_ATOMS: atom_id res chain seq x y z
N ASN A 1 31.01 -6.86 -14.80
CA ASN A 1 30.06 -7.80 -15.43
C ASN A 1 28.69 -7.21 -15.73
N GLY A 2 28.43 -5.90 -15.44
CA GLY A 2 27.13 -5.24 -15.68
C GLY A 2 25.98 -5.74 -14.80
N ARG A 3 26.27 -6.47 -13.71
CA ARG A 3 25.28 -6.89 -12.71
C ARG A 3 25.46 -6.07 -11.45
N TYR A 4 24.35 -5.64 -10.87
CA TYR A 4 24.31 -4.97 -9.59
C TYR A 4 24.11 -6.01 -8.49
N TRP A 5 24.78 -5.80 -7.36
CA TRP A 5 24.69 -6.62 -6.16
C TRP A 5 24.47 -5.72 -4.97
N LEU A 6 23.72 -6.20 -3.98
CA LEU A 6 23.78 -5.62 -2.65
C LEU A 6 25.13 -5.96 -2.04
N ALA A 7 25.68 -5.04 -1.27
CA ALA A 7 26.90 -5.23 -0.53
C ALA A 7 26.65 -5.03 0.95
N ASP A 8 27.28 -5.86 1.79
CA ASP A 8 27.30 -5.63 3.23
C ASP A 8 28.24 -4.45 3.59
N PRO A 9 28.25 -3.99 4.85
CA PRO A 9 29.15 -2.89 5.28
C PRO A 9 30.64 -3.19 5.06
N GLU A 10 31.03 -4.45 5.02
CA GLU A 10 32.40 -4.92 4.77
C GLU A 10 32.75 -4.99 3.28
N GLY A 11 31.75 -4.75 2.40
CA GLY A 11 31.93 -4.76 0.94
C GLY A 11 31.81 -6.12 0.28
N ASN A 12 31.33 -7.15 0.97
CA ASN A 12 31.07 -8.45 0.39
C ASN A 12 29.72 -8.48 -0.31
N ALA A 13 29.53 -9.36 -1.28
CA ALA A 13 28.25 -9.56 -1.93
C ALA A 13 27.20 -10.06 -0.91
N PHE A 14 26.10 -9.32 -0.77
CA PHE A 14 25.01 -9.67 0.12
C PHE A 14 23.84 -10.28 -0.68
N LEU A 15 23.57 -11.56 -0.41
CA LEU A 15 22.37 -12.22 -0.93
C LEU A 15 21.22 -12.04 0.08
N SER A 16 20.27 -11.20 -0.25
CA SER A 16 19.08 -10.99 0.58
C SER A 16 18.15 -12.20 0.45
N THR A 17 17.96 -12.91 1.56
CA THR A 17 16.97 -13.97 1.72
C THR A 17 15.96 -13.48 2.75
N GLY A 18 14.82 -13.01 2.28
CA GLY A 18 13.83 -12.32 3.09
C GLY A 18 12.53 -13.09 3.29
N LEU A 19 11.78 -12.68 4.30
CA LEU A 19 10.43 -13.15 4.58
C LEU A 19 9.51 -11.94 4.80
N ASP A 20 8.39 -11.91 4.08
CA ASP A 20 7.32 -10.90 4.23
C ASP A 20 6.36 -11.26 5.35
N CYS A 21 5.57 -10.27 5.80
CA CYS A 21 4.45 -10.47 6.70
C CYS A 21 4.82 -11.12 8.05
N ILE A 22 5.98 -10.80 8.60
CA ILE A 22 6.38 -11.29 9.93
C ILE A 22 5.56 -10.55 10.99
N ASN A 23 4.43 -11.13 11.38
CA ASN A 23 3.48 -10.56 12.32
C ASN A 23 3.06 -11.59 13.38
N PRO A 24 2.73 -11.15 14.61
CA PRO A 24 2.20 -12.05 15.63
C PRO A 24 0.72 -12.36 15.41
N GLY A 25 0.08 -11.65 14.49
CA GLY A 25 -1.37 -11.64 14.33
C GLY A 25 -1.83 -12.56 13.22
N GLU A 26 -2.44 -13.68 13.61
CA GLU A 26 -3.27 -14.50 12.74
C GLU A 26 -4.70 -14.49 13.25
N GLY A 27 -5.65 -14.20 12.36
CA GLY A 27 -7.02 -14.03 12.79
C GLY A 27 -8.05 -14.37 11.73
N THR A 28 -9.28 -14.43 12.18
CA THR A 28 -10.45 -14.71 11.36
C THR A 28 -11.57 -13.75 11.69
N ARG A 29 -12.66 -13.80 10.91
CA ARG A 29 -13.89 -13.14 11.34
C ARG A 29 -14.40 -13.77 12.62
N LEU A 30 -14.83 -12.91 13.55
CA LEU A 30 -15.36 -13.37 14.83
C LEU A 30 -16.75 -14.00 14.67
N SER A 31 -17.58 -13.46 13.78
CA SER A 31 -18.95 -13.94 13.54
C SER A 31 -19.05 -15.46 13.29
N PRO A 32 -18.24 -16.09 12.43
CA PRO A 32 -18.32 -17.54 12.22
C PRO A 32 -17.81 -18.38 13.41
N VAL A 33 -16.93 -17.80 14.25
CA VAL A 33 -16.29 -18.53 15.36
C VAL A 33 -16.89 -18.22 16.72
N LEU A 34 -17.95 -17.40 16.79
CA LEU A 34 -18.67 -17.06 18.02
C LEU A 34 -19.03 -18.26 18.91
N PRO A 35 -19.40 -19.44 18.37
CA PRO A 35 -19.66 -20.61 19.21
C PRO A 35 -18.44 -21.13 20.00
N PHE A 36 -17.24 -20.80 19.53
CA PHE A 36 -15.96 -21.33 20.03
C PHE A 36 -15.18 -20.35 20.90
N VAL A 37 -15.61 -19.06 20.97
CA VAL A 37 -14.96 -18.05 21.81
C VAL A 37 -15.64 -17.91 23.16
N GLY A 38 -15.00 -17.23 24.11
CA GLY A 38 -15.49 -16.99 25.44
C GLY A 38 -16.78 -16.15 25.49
N GLU A 39 -17.50 -16.17 26.63
CA GLU A 39 -18.76 -15.40 26.75
C GLU A 39 -18.52 -13.90 26.66
N LYS A 40 -17.40 -13.44 27.19
CA LYS A 40 -17.02 -12.02 27.13
C LYS A 40 -16.88 -11.53 25.67
N GLU A 41 -16.15 -12.27 24.83
CA GLU A 41 -15.97 -11.94 23.41
C GLU A 41 -17.31 -11.95 22.68
N ARG A 42 -18.19 -12.91 22.98
CA ARG A 42 -19.55 -12.96 22.41
C ARG A 42 -20.37 -11.74 22.80
N GLU A 43 -20.30 -11.32 24.05
CA GLU A 43 -21.03 -10.15 24.56
C GLU A 43 -20.49 -8.85 23.94
N ASP A 44 -19.17 -8.68 23.89
CA ASP A 44 -18.53 -7.51 23.30
C ASP A 44 -18.86 -7.40 21.79
N TYR A 45 -18.86 -8.52 21.07
CA TYR A 45 -19.30 -8.58 19.67
C TYR A 45 -20.76 -8.12 19.50
N ARG A 46 -21.69 -8.66 20.32
CA ARG A 46 -23.10 -8.29 20.25
C ARG A 46 -23.32 -6.79 20.52
N LYS A 47 -22.60 -6.22 21.50
CA LYS A 47 -22.67 -4.78 21.82
C LYS A 47 -22.14 -3.93 20.65
N ALA A 48 -21.02 -4.31 20.07
CA ALA A 48 -20.44 -3.60 18.94
C ALA A 48 -21.30 -3.69 17.68
N LEU A 49 -21.90 -4.85 17.41
CA LEU A 49 -22.84 -5.05 16.31
C LEU A 49 -24.07 -4.16 16.46
N ALA A 50 -24.68 -4.16 17.65
CA ALA A 50 -25.85 -3.32 17.93
C ALA A 50 -25.57 -1.83 17.83
N ALA A 51 -24.39 -1.38 18.27
CA ALA A 51 -23.95 0.01 18.13
C ALA A 51 -23.78 0.42 16.67
N ASP A 52 -23.25 -0.47 15.84
CA ASP A 52 -23.03 -0.24 14.43
C ASP A 52 -24.34 -0.24 13.61
N GLU A 53 -25.27 -1.14 13.93
CA GLU A 53 -26.61 -1.14 13.33
C GLU A 53 -27.38 0.14 13.66
N SER A 54 -27.25 0.65 14.89
CA SER A 54 -27.88 1.92 15.30
C SER A 54 -27.23 3.14 14.65
N ALA A 55 -25.94 3.10 14.37
CA ALA A 55 -25.23 4.17 13.65
C ALA A 55 -25.49 4.14 12.13
N GLY A 56 -25.69 2.95 11.55
CA GLY A 56 -25.94 2.74 10.13
C GLY A 56 -27.31 3.19 9.63
N ALA A 57 -28.27 3.40 10.53
CA ALA A 57 -29.58 3.95 10.19
C ALA A 57 -29.53 5.45 9.79
N GLY A 58 -28.40 6.11 9.89
CA GLY A 58 -28.23 7.56 9.70
C GLY A 58 -27.39 8.03 8.51
N ASN A 59 -26.50 7.25 7.91
CA ASN A 59 -25.74 7.70 6.74
C ASN A 59 -25.03 6.55 6.00
N GLY A 60 -25.45 6.30 4.79
CA GLY A 60 -24.83 5.33 3.87
C GLY A 60 -23.53 5.83 3.27
N GLN A 61 -22.49 6.02 4.06
CA GLN A 61 -21.12 6.21 3.57
C GLN A 61 -20.10 5.89 4.68
N SER A 62 -19.75 4.62 4.85
CA SER A 62 -18.43 4.29 5.38
C SER A 62 -17.57 3.80 4.21
N ARG A 63 -17.02 4.77 3.50
CA ARG A 63 -15.91 4.55 2.57
C ARG A 63 -14.63 4.54 3.38
N ASN A 64 -14.09 3.38 3.67
CA ASN A 64 -12.68 3.24 3.92
C ASN A 64 -12.13 2.06 3.13
N SER A 65 -11.52 2.43 2.04
CA SER A 65 -10.19 2.10 1.54
C SER A 65 -9.71 0.67 1.79
N HIS A 66 -9.35 0.07 0.70
CA HIS A 66 -8.75 -1.22 0.46
C HIS A 66 -9.76 -2.33 0.18
N GLY A 67 -10.12 -2.46 -1.05
CA GLY A 67 -10.82 -3.47 -1.86
C GLY A 67 -11.04 -4.90 -1.37
N ARG A 68 -11.19 -5.12 -0.09
CA ARG A 68 -11.71 -6.34 0.53
C ARG A 68 -12.79 -5.89 1.50
N GLY A 69 -14.04 -6.24 1.24
CA GLY A 69 -15.24 -5.82 1.95
C GLY A 69 -14.99 -5.42 3.39
N GLY A 70 -15.26 -4.17 3.74
CA GLY A 70 -14.83 -3.51 4.96
C GLY A 70 -14.97 -4.41 6.19
N ARG A 71 -13.83 -4.91 6.68
CA ARG A 71 -13.79 -5.66 7.93
C ARG A 71 -14.03 -4.66 9.04
N ARG A 72 -15.14 -4.79 9.74
CA ARG A 72 -15.40 -4.03 10.95
C ARG A 72 -14.43 -4.53 12.02
N ALA A 73 -13.74 -3.64 12.70
CA ALA A 73 -12.70 -3.99 13.67
C ALA A 73 -13.21 -4.98 14.76
N TYR A 74 -14.49 -4.87 15.14
CA TYR A 74 -15.11 -5.76 16.12
C TYR A 74 -15.41 -7.19 15.58
N ASP A 75 -15.42 -7.39 14.26
CA ASP A 75 -15.62 -8.71 13.64
C ASP A 75 -14.28 -9.40 13.33
N PHE A 76 -13.25 -9.10 14.09
CA PHE A 76 -11.94 -9.74 13.92
C PHE A 76 -11.46 -10.37 15.22
N HIS A 77 -11.25 -11.68 15.20
CA HIS A 77 -10.66 -12.44 16.31
C HIS A 77 -9.23 -12.84 15.98
N ASN A 78 -8.28 -12.29 16.73
CA ASN A 78 -6.86 -12.57 16.56
C ASN A 78 -6.43 -13.74 17.45
N TYR A 79 -6.70 -14.96 16.99
CA TYR A 79 -6.36 -16.16 17.72
C TYR A 79 -4.83 -16.36 17.89
N GLY A 80 -4.01 -15.83 16.97
CA GLY A 80 -2.56 -15.91 17.06
C GLY A 80 -2.04 -15.16 18.29
N VAL A 81 -2.47 -13.91 18.48
CA VAL A 81 -2.10 -13.13 19.67
C VAL A 81 -2.68 -13.73 20.94
N GLU A 82 -3.94 -14.20 20.94
CA GLU A 82 -4.54 -14.81 22.12
C GLU A 82 -3.81 -16.11 22.54
N ASN A 83 -3.38 -16.92 21.58
CA ASN A 83 -2.56 -18.09 21.87
C ASN A 83 -1.18 -17.71 22.46
N LEU A 84 -0.55 -16.66 21.94
CA LEU A 84 0.70 -16.15 22.49
C LEU A 84 0.53 -15.63 23.92
N LYS A 85 -0.54 -14.88 24.19
CA LYS A 85 -0.88 -14.42 25.55
C LYS A 85 -1.15 -15.58 26.50
N ALA A 86 -1.88 -16.60 26.05
CA ALA A 86 -2.12 -17.79 26.85
C ALA A 86 -0.83 -18.56 27.21
N ALA A 87 0.14 -18.59 26.28
CA ALA A 87 1.41 -19.27 26.48
C ALA A 87 2.42 -18.48 27.32
N PHE A 88 2.48 -17.14 27.15
CA PHE A 88 3.56 -16.29 27.67
C PHE A 88 3.10 -15.13 28.57
N GLY A 89 1.78 -15.00 28.81
CA GLY A 89 1.22 -13.92 29.63
C GLY A 89 1.53 -12.52 29.09
N GLU A 90 1.81 -11.59 29.98
CA GLU A 90 2.09 -10.18 29.64
C GLU A 90 3.35 -10.01 28.76
N ASN A 91 4.29 -10.94 28.83
CA ASN A 91 5.54 -10.89 28.07
C ASN A 91 5.43 -11.53 26.67
N TRP A 92 4.23 -11.85 26.22
CA TRP A 92 4.00 -12.62 25.00
C TRP A 92 4.69 -12.02 23.76
N LYS A 93 4.69 -10.68 23.63
CA LYS A 93 5.26 -10.02 22.43
C LYS A 93 6.77 -10.13 22.41
N GLU A 94 7.43 -9.93 23.54
CA GLU A 94 8.88 -10.09 23.64
C GLU A 94 9.30 -11.56 23.41
N CYS A 95 8.56 -12.51 23.97
CA CYS A 95 8.79 -13.94 23.74
C CYS A 95 8.62 -14.29 22.25
N TRP A 96 7.55 -13.83 21.62
CA TRP A 96 7.33 -14.00 20.19
C TRP A 96 8.49 -13.43 19.37
N MET A 97 8.92 -12.20 19.63
CA MET A 97 10.05 -11.58 18.91
C MET A 97 11.34 -12.40 19.05
N LYS A 98 11.64 -12.90 20.24
CA LYS A 98 12.83 -13.74 20.49
C LYS A 98 12.76 -15.07 19.71
N ILE A 99 11.61 -15.74 19.73
CA ILE A 99 11.40 -17.00 18.99
C ILE A 99 11.57 -16.75 17.49
N ILE A 100 10.84 -15.79 16.94
CA ILE A 100 10.91 -15.50 15.50
C ILE A 100 12.33 -15.10 15.07
N ARG A 101 13.01 -14.27 15.88
CA ARG A 101 14.40 -13.88 15.60
C ARG A 101 15.34 -15.09 15.54
N TYR A 102 15.18 -16.02 16.47
CA TYR A 102 15.93 -17.27 16.49
C TYR A 102 15.62 -18.14 15.27
N ASP A 103 14.36 -18.34 14.95
CA ASP A 103 13.91 -19.15 13.83
C ASP A 103 14.41 -18.61 12.49
N LEU A 104 14.25 -17.30 12.24
CA LEU A 104 14.75 -16.66 11.03
C LEU A 104 16.25 -16.91 10.83
N CYS A 105 17.04 -16.70 11.88
CA CYS A 105 18.48 -16.95 11.81
C CYS A 105 18.82 -18.41 11.57
N SER A 106 18.09 -19.33 12.24
CA SER A 106 18.33 -20.77 12.09
C SER A 106 17.97 -21.29 10.68
N TRP A 107 17.02 -20.63 10.01
CA TRP A 107 16.63 -20.93 8.62
C TRP A 107 17.48 -20.22 7.57
N GLY A 108 18.43 -19.37 7.98
CA GLY A 108 19.24 -18.58 7.07
C GLY A 108 18.52 -17.39 6.46
N ILE A 109 17.39 -16.97 7.05
CA ILE A 109 16.69 -15.73 6.67
C ILE A 109 17.44 -14.55 7.27
N ASN A 110 17.85 -13.62 6.42
CA ASN A 110 18.67 -12.48 6.81
C ASN A 110 18.05 -11.11 6.49
N THR A 111 16.82 -11.10 5.98
CA THR A 111 16.11 -9.87 5.60
C THR A 111 14.66 -9.92 6.06
N ILE A 112 14.18 -8.82 6.62
CA ILE A 112 12.77 -8.64 6.97
C ILE A 112 12.08 -7.95 5.79
N GLY A 113 11.10 -8.61 5.23
CA GLY A 113 10.36 -8.14 4.08
C GLY A 113 9.15 -7.26 4.45
N ASN A 114 8.32 -6.98 3.45
CA ASN A 114 7.19 -6.08 3.55
C ASN A 114 6.16 -6.53 4.59
N TRP A 115 5.37 -5.57 5.11
CA TRP A 115 4.23 -5.77 6.02
C TRP A 115 4.58 -6.49 7.32
N SER A 116 5.82 -6.47 7.72
CA SER A 116 6.28 -7.03 8.99
C SER A 116 6.05 -6.07 10.15
N ASP A 117 5.93 -6.60 11.37
CA ASP A 117 5.73 -5.83 12.61
C ASP A 117 6.88 -4.84 12.84
N ARG A 118 6.55 -3.57 13.04
CA ARG A 118 7.55 -2.49 13.19
C ARG A 118 8.40 -2.61 14.45
N GLU A 119 7.85 -3.13 15.52
CA GLU A 119 8.62 -3.37 16.75
C GLU A 119 9.59 -4.52 16.54
N PHE A 120 9.14 -5.58 15.82
CA PHE A 120 10.00 -6.69 15.46
C PHE A 120 11.18 -6.23 14.56
N ILE A 121 10.96 -5.37 13.58
CA ILE A 121 12.03 -4.80 12.74
C ILE A 121 13.10 -4.14 13.62
N ARG A 122 12.70 -3.31 14.58
CA ARG A 122 13.63 -2.63 15.50
C ARG A 122 14.34 -3.61 16.43
N PHE A 123 13.62 -4.61 16.92
CA PHE A 123 14.14 -5.66 17.82
C PHE A 123 15.14 -6.56 17.12
N ALA A 124 14.81 -7.04 15.93
CA ALA A 124 15.57 -8.09 15.23
C ALA A 124 16.96 -7.63 14.75
N ARG A 125 17.13 -6.34 14.45
CA ARG A 125 18.38 -5.77 13.95
C ARG A 125 18.89 -6.54 12.72
N LEU A 126 18.01 -6.86 11.80
CA LEU A 126 18.28 -7.44 10.49
C LEU A 126 18.03 -6.41 9.40
N PRO A 127 18.67 -6.50 8.24
CA PRO A 127 18.30 -5.75 7.06
C PRO A 127 16.80 -5.85 6.76
N TYR A 128 16.18 -4.75 6.30
CA TYR A 128 14.74 -4.70 6.06
C TYR A 128 14.36 -3.78 4.91
N VAL A 129 13.12 -3.92 4.44
CA VAL A 129 12.48 -3.03 3.46
C VAL A 129 11.22 -2.38 4.07
N ILE A 130 10.83 -1.22 3.52
CA ILE A 130 9.62 -0.50 3.92
C ILE A 130 8.61 -0.48 2.77
N PRO A 131 7.40 -1.04 2.93
CA PRO A 131 6.33 -0.87 1.96
C PRO A 131 5.69 0.52 2.11
N LEU A 132 5.79 1.34 1.05
CA LEU A 132 5.34 2.73 1.10
C LEU A 132 3.80 2.86 1.17
N ASP A 133 3.07 1.95 0.54
CA ASP A 133 1.61 1.97 0.46
C ASP A 133 0.88 1.67 1.79
N SER A 134 1.58 1.14 2.77
CA SER A 134 1.03 0.80 4.08
C SER A 134 1.80 1.39 5.26
N PHE A 135 2.75 2.28 4.97
CA PHE A 135 3.66 2.78 6.01
C PHE A 135 3.13 3.99 6.76
N SER A 136 2.37 4.87 6.13
CA SER A 136 1.78 6.06 6.75
C SER A 136 0.26 6.00 6.80
N GLU A 137 -0.34 6.76 7.72
CA GLU A 137 -1.79 6.92 7.81
C GLU A 137 -2.37 7.64 6.59
N GLU A 138 -1.57 8.46 5.91
CA GLU A 138 -1.95 9.16 4.68
C GLU A 138 -1.91 8.26 3.44
N GLY A 139 -1.39 7.04 3.57
CA GLY A 139 -1.25 6.11 2.45
C GLY A 139 -0.16 6.53 1.46
N PHE A 140 -0.39 6.30 0.17
CA PHE A 140 0.51 6.66 -0.92
C PHE A 140 0.21 8.08 -1.42
N PRO A 141 1.19 8.83 -1.95
CA PRO A 141 0.94 10.16 -2.52
C PRO A 141 -0.20 10.16 -3.52
N HIS A 142 -1.14 11.08 -3.36
CA HIS A 142 -2.36 11.18 -4.15
C HIS A 142 -2.65 12.63 -4.57
N THR A 143 -3.64 12.80 -5.43
CA THR A 143 -4.15 14.10 -5.88
C THR A 143 -5.66 14.18 -5.63
N GLU A 144 -6.22 15.40 -5.58
CA GLU A 144 -7.66 15.61 -5.45
C GLU A 144 -8.44 14.96 -6.61
N THR A 145 -7.86 15.04 -7.81
CA THR A 145 -8.40 14.38 -9.00
C THR A 145 -7.52 13.20 -9.38
N ALA A 146 -8.08 11.99 -9.33
CA ALA A 146 -7.42 10.81 -9.86
C ALA A 146 -7.69 10.66 -11.36
N ILE A 147 -6.74 10.11 -12.09
CA ILE A 147 -6.92 9.74 -13.51
C ILE A 147 -7.90 8.58 -13.61
N PHE A 148 -7.70 7.55 -12.78
CA PHE A 148 -8.57 6.39 -12.70
C PHE A 148 -8.39 5.71 -11.33
N ARG A 149 -9.48 5.54 -10.59
CA ARG A 149 -9.44 4.93 -9.25
C ARG A 149 -8.35 5.57 -8.37
N ASP A 150 -7.36 4.78 -7.94
CA ASP A 150 -6.21 5.19 -7.14
C ASP A 150 -4.99 5.64 -7.96
N PHE A 151 -5.14 5.82 -9.29
CA PHE A 151 -4.09 6.36 -10.16
C PHE A 151 -4.11 7.90 -10.14
N PRO A 152 -3.15 8.56 -9.47
CA PRO A 152 -3.17 10.01 -9.29
C PRO A 152 -2.83 10.77 -10.58
N ASP A 153 -3.20 12.06 -10.64
CA ASP A 153 -2.69 12.99 -11.65
C ASP A 153 -1.26 13.41 -11.30
N VAL A 154 -0.28 12.59 -11.70
CA VAL A 154 1.14 12.76 -11.31
C VAL A 154 1.80 14.05 -11.82
N PHE A 155 1.16 14.77 -12.74
CA PHE A 155 1.63 16.08 -13.22
C PHE A 155 0.91 17.25 -12.54
N ALA A 156 -0.06 16.99 -11.68
CA ALA A 156 -0.69 18.02 -10.88
C ALA A 156 0.31 18.56 -9.83
N PRO A 157 0.33 19.89 -9.59
CA PRO A 157 1.24 20.49 -8.63
C PRO A 157 1.14 19.89 -7.23
N GLU A 158 -0.07 19.59 -6.79
CA GLU A 158 -0.35 18.99 -5.48
C GLU A 158 0.22 17.58 -5.32
N TYR A 159 0.50 16.86 -6.42
CA TYR A 159 1.17 15.55 -6.34
C TYR A 159 2.59 15.68 -5.78
N GLY A 160 3.34 16.69 -6.25
CA GLY A 160 4.67 16.98 -5.75
C GLY A 160 4.68 17.33 -4.26
N GLU A 161 3.71 18.12 -3.81
CA GLU A 161 3.56 18.47 -2.39
C GLU A 161 3.12 17.25 -1.54
N SER A 162 2.23 16.41 -2.07
CA SER A 162 1.83 15.17 -1.41
C SER A 162 3.01 14.20 -1.28
N ALA A 163 3.79 14.03 -2.35
CA ALA A 163 4.99 13.19 -2.34
C ALA A 163 6.06 13.71 -1.35
N LYS A 164 6.24 15.03 -1.26
CA LYS A 164 7.17 15.65 -0.32
C LYS A 164 6.75 15.38 1.13
N ARG A 165 5.49 15.66 1.50
CA ARG A 165 4.98 15.36 2.85
C ARG A 165 5.12 13.88 3.19
N TYR A 166 4.83 13.02 2.24
CA TYR A 166 5.02 11.58 2.41
C TYR A 166 6.49 11.23 2.70
N ALA A 167 7.41 11.78 1.90
CA ALA A 167 8.84 11.55 2.04
C ALA A 167 9.40 12.09 3.38
N GLU A 168 8.87 13.19 3.91
CA GLU A 168 9.22 13.71 5.24
C GLU A 168 8.95 12.70 6.35
N GLY A 169 7.87 11.91 6.23
CA GLY A 169 7.56 10.80 7.15
C GLY A 169 8.59 9.67 7.12
N LEU A 170 9.37 9.54 6.06
CA LEU A 170 10.43 8.53 5.92
C LEU A 170 11.79 9.01 6.43
N ALA A 171 11.96 10.29 6.74
CA ALA A 171 13.22 10.86 7.18
C ALA A 171 13.89 10.12 8.36
N PRO A 172 13.16 9.60 9.37
CA PRO A 172 13.76 8.84 10.47
C PRO A 172 14.49 7.56 10.03
N PHE A 173 14.21 7.05 8.84
CA PHE A 173 14.80 5.82 8.31
C PHE A 173 15.95 6.06 7.34
N ALA A 174 16.11 7.29 6.85
CA ALA A 174 17.07 7.62 5.80
C ALA A 174 18.54 7.34 6.18
N SER A 175 18.86 7.33 7.48
CA SER A 175 20.20 7.03 7.99
C SER A 175 20.34 5.64 8.61
N ASP A 176 19.30 4.81 8.58
CA ASP A 176 19.39 3.46 9.13
C ASP A 176 20.18 2.54 8.18
N PRO A 177 21.37 2.04 8.59
CA PRO A 177 22.21 1.22 7.74
C PRO A 177 21.60 -0.17 7.44
N LEU A 178 20.53 -0.54 8.15
CA LEU A 178 19.82 -1.80 7.92
C LEU A 178 18.69 -1.66 6.89
N LEU A 179 18.31 -0.44 6.52
CA LEU A 179 17.31 -0.22 5.49
C LEU A 179 17.91 -0.52 4.11
N ILE A 180 17.44 -1.59 3.46
CA ILE A 180 17.83 -1.94 2.08
C ILE A 180 17.18 -0.98 1.09
N GLY A 181 15.92 -0.62 1.30
CA GLY A 181 15.18 0.26 0.42
C GLY A 181 13.68 0.23 0.67
N TYR A 182 12.95 0.79 -0.29
CA TYR A 182 11.51 0.94 -0.23
C TYR A 182 10.83 0.08 -1.28
N PHE A 183 9.75 -0.57 -0.88
CA PHE A 183 8.83 -1.22 -1.80
C PHE A 183 7.75 -0.22 -2.19
N MET A 184 7.77 0.24 -3.43
CA MET A 184 7.02 1.43 -3.86
C MET A 184 5.52 1.30 -3.71
N ARG A 185 4.94 0.19 -4.17
CA ARG A 185 3.50 -0.06 -4.09
C ARG A 185 3.20 -1.51 -4.39
N ASN A 186 2.21 -2.06 -3.69
CA ASN A 186 1.69 -3.39 -3.94
C ASN A 186 0.31 -3.30 -4.61
N GLU A 187 0.14 -4.01 -5.71
CA GLU A 187 -1.14 -4.30 -6.34
C GLU A 187 -2.12 -3.10 -6.34
N PRO A 188 -1.81 -1.99 -7.04
CA PRO A 188 -2.72 -0.85 -7.11
C PRO A 188 -4.05 -1.25 -7.78
N GLU A 189 -5.16 -0.64 -7.37
CA GLU A 189 -6.52 -1.01 -7.84
C GLU A 189 -6.65 -1.03 -9.36
N TRP A 190 -5.99 -0.11 -10.04
CA TRP A 190 -6.02 -0.03 -11.50
C TRP A 190 -5.33 -1.21 -12.19
N ALA A 191 -4.41 -1.93 -11.51
CA ALA A 191 -3.74 -3.11 -12.06
C ALA A 191 -4.68 -4.32 -12.22
N PHE A 192 -5.83 -4.33 -11.55
CA PHE A 192 -6.81 -5.43 -11.61
C PHE A 192 -7.95 -5.19 -12.62
N VAL A 193 -7.80 -4.23 -13.51
CA VAL A 193 -8.82 -3.94 -14.52
C VAL A 193 -8.37 -4.52 -15.86
N TYR A 194 -9.05 -5.58 -16.28
CA TYR A 194 -8.77 -6.22 -17.55
C TYR A 194 -9.00 -5.25 -18.73
N GLY A 195 -8.03 -5.18 -19.64
CA GLY A 195 -8.12 -4.33 -20.82
C GLY A 195 -7.95 -2.83 -20.54
N LEU A 196 -7.57 -2.44 -19.31
CA LEU A 196 -7.36 -1.05 -18.96
C LEU A 196 -6.27 -0.40 -19.82
N ASN A 197 -6.60 0.77 -20.36
CA ASN A 197 -5.66 1.68 -20.99
C ASN A 197 -5.70 3.02 -20.25
N ILE A 198 -4.71 3.30 -19.43
CA ILE A 198 -4.64 4.53 -18.63
C ILE A 198 -4.68 5.80 -19.49
N ALA A 199 -4.17 5.75 -20.72
CA ALA A 199 -4.23 6.90 -21.61
C ALA A 199 -5.68 7.18 -22.07
N GLU A 200 -6.46 6.13 -22.33
CA GLU A 200 -7.89 6.26 -22.65
C GLU A 200 -8.68 6.79 -21.47
N GLU A 201 -8.46 6.25 -20.27
CA GLU A 201 -9.08 6.75 -19.03
C GLU A 201 -8.75 8.21 -18.78
N MET A 202 -7.48 8.60 -18.97
CA MET A 202 -7.06 9.99 -18.85
C MET A 202 -7.77 10.89 -19.86
N LEU A 203 -7.90 10.46 -21.12
CA LEU A 203 -8.56 11.22 -22.17
C LEU A 203 -10.09 11.29 -21.99
N ALA A 204 -10.69 10.25 -21.43
CA ALA A 204 -12.13 10.18 -21.13
C ALA A 204 -12.50 10.85 -19.80
N ASN A 205 -11.53 11.18 -18.93
CA ASN A 205 -11.81 11.78 -17.63
C ASN A 205 -12.49 13.15 -17.82
N PRO A 206 -13.65 13.43 -17.21
CA PRO A 206 -14.32 14.72 -17.34
C PRO A 206 -13.58 15.89 -16.71
N ALA A 207 -12.64 15.62 -15.78
CA ALA A 207 -11.84 16.66 -15.16
C ALA A 207 -10.72 17.15 -16.08
N GLN A 208 -10.38 18.42 -15.91
CA GLN A 208 -9.23 19.05 -16.60
C GLN A 208 -7.92 18.68 -15.89
N THR A 209 -7.41 17.48 -16.17
CA THR A 209 -6.23 16.94 -15.52
C THR A 209 -4.92 17.54 -16.07
N ALA A 210 -3.91 17.66 -15.22
CA ALA A 210 -2.59 18.09 -15.62
C ALA A 210 -1.92 17.06 -16.55
N CYS A 211 -2.15 15.77 -16.30
CA CYS A 211 -1.72 14.69 -17.20
C CYS A 211 -2.20 14.89 -18.63
N ARG A 212 -3.47 15.23 -18.83
CA ARG A 212 -4.02 15.48 -20.17
C ARG A 212 -3.34 16.66 -20.86
N ARG A 213 -3.10 17.75 -20.12
CA ARG A 213 -2.37 18.91 -20.64
C ARG A 213 -0.97 18.53 -21.08
N VAL A 214 -0.20 17.86 -20.22
CA VAL A 214 1.17 17.41 -20.53
C VAL A 214 1.16 16.43 -21.70
N PHE A 215 0.19 15.54 -21.76
CA PHE A 215 0.02 14.62 -22.88
C PHE A 215 -0.18 15.37 -24.22
N ALA A 216 -1.05 16.36 -24.25
CA ALA A 216 -1.28 17.17 -25.47
C ALA A 216 0.00 17.91 -25.90
N GLU A 217 0.78 18.44 -24.95
CA GLU A 217 2.07 19.07 -25.22
C GLU A 217 3.09 18.08 -25.79
N ARG A 218 3.19 16.88 -25.23
CA ARG A 218 4.05 15.82 -25.74
C ARG A 218 3.64 15.34 -27.14
N MET A 219 2.35 15.28 -27.42
CA MET A 219 1.87 14.96 -28.77
C MET A 219 2.21 16.06 -29.76
N ARG A 220 2.14 17.33 -29.37
CA ARG A 220 2.59 18.48 -30.18
C ARG A 220 4.08 18.38 -30.49
N GLU A 221 4.92 18.10 -29.50
CA GLU A 221 6.36 17.90 -29.69
C GLU A 221 6.65 16.74 -30.66
N LYS A 222 5.98 15.60 -30.46
CA LYS A 222 6.20 14.36 -31.22
C LYS A 222 5.80 14.51 -32.68
N TYR A 223 4.62 15.09 -32.96
CA TYR A 223 4.06 15.14 -34.32
C TYR A 223 4.33 16.45 -35.04
N GLY A 224 4.63 17.52 -34.32
CA GLY A 224 4.90 18.86 -34.85
C GLY A 224 3.68 19.54 -35.45
N ARG A 225 2.83 18.82 -36.20
CA ARG A 225 1.60 19.32 -36.83
C ARG A 225 0.45 18.37 -36.61
N ILE A 226 -0.74 18.93 -36.33
CA ILE A 226 -1.93 18.13 -36.03
C ILE A 226 -2.30 17.15 -37.17
N GLY A 227 -2.05 17.53 -38.43
CA GLY A 227 -2.32 16.62 -39.56
C GLY A 227 -1.53 15.31 -39.49
N ARG A 228 -0.28 15.33 -38.99
CA ARG A 228 0.51 14.10 -38.82
C ARG A 228 -0.05 13.22 -37.69
N LEU A 229 -0.56 13.82 -36.61
CA LEU A 229 -1.24 13.09 -35.56
C LEU A 229 -2.51 12.47 -36.09
N ASN A 230 -3.35 13.26 -36.79
CA ASN A 230 -4.61 12.79 -37.38
C ASN A 230 -4.40 11.62 -38.35
N GLU A 231 -3.38 11.68 -39.18
CA GLU A 231 -3.00 10.60 -40.08
C GLU A 231 -2.62 9.34 -39.32
N ALA A 232 -1.74 9.48 -38.29
CA ALA A 232 -1.26 8.32 -37.50
C ALA A 232 -2.34 7.69 -36.62
N TRP A 233 -3.31 8.47 -36.14
CA TRP A 233 -4.36 8.03 -35.24
C TRP A 233 -5.71 7.81 -35.91
N HIS A 234 -5.81 8.08 -37.22
CA HIS A 234 -7.06 8.05 -37.98
C HIS A 234 -8.15 8.94 -37.36
N THR A 235 -7.78 10.15 -36.96
CA THR A 235 -8.63 11.14 -36.32
C THR A 235 -8.76 12.43 -37.12
N SER A 236 -9.58 13.37 -36.67
CA SER A 236 -9.85 14.63 -37.34
C SER A 236 -9.81 15.83 -36.38
N PHE A 237 -8.90 15.84 -35.41
CA PHE A 237 -8.75 16.98 -34.51
C PHE A 237 -8.39 18.27 -35.27
N ALA A 238 -9.06 19.37 -34.93
CA ALA A 238 -8.75 20.69 -35.50
C ALA A 238 -7.39 21.23 -35.03
N GLY A 239 -6.95 20.81 -33.84
CA GLY A 239 -5.67 21.18 -33.23
C GLY A 239 -5.37 20.33 -32.01
N PHE A 240 -4.15 20.46 -31.46
CA PHE A 240 -3.73 19.73 -30.26
C PHE A 240 -4.56 20.12 -29.02
N GLU A 241 -5.22 21.27 -29.05
CA GLU A 241 -6.13 21.68 -27.97
C GLU A 241 -7.34 20.73 -27.83
N GLY A 242 -7.73 20.04 -28.91
CA GLY A 242 -8.75 19.00 -28.86
C GLY A 242 -8.38 17.82 -27.97
N LEU A 243 -7.10 17.55 -27.76
CA LEU A 243 -6.63 16.52 -26.83
C LEU A 243 -6.76 16.93 -25.35
N ARG A 244 -7.00 18.21 -25.06
CA ARG A 244 -7.19 18.74 -23.69
C ARG A 244 -8.64 18.71 -23.23
N GLN A 245 -9.56 18.40 -24.13
CA GLN A 245 -10.99 18.37 -23.85
C GLN A 245 -11.46 16.92 -23.70
N PRO A 246 -12.38 16.61 -22.77
CA PRO A 246 -12.99 15.30 -22.65
C PRO A 246 -13.82 14.93 -23.86
#